data_44aa043da4eb970a784e28cb7c466f2d
#
_entry.id   44aa043da4eb970a784e28cb7c466f2d
#
_cell.length_a   1.000
_cell.length_b   1.000
_cell.length_c   1.000
_cell.angle_alpha   90.00
_cell.angle_beta   90.00
_cell.angle_gamma   90.00
#
_symmetry.space_group_name_H-M   'P 1'
#
loop_
_entity.id
_entity.type
_entity.pdbx_description
1 polymer ?
#
loop_
_entity_poly.entity_id
_entity_poly.type
_entity_poly.pdbx_seq_one_letter_code
_entity_poly.pdbx_strand_id
1 'polypeptide(L)'
;ISLSHQKISKVSLPKYEAWGDVLQWNLQENVPGTFPFTAGIYPFKRQGEDPTRMFAGEGGPERTNKRFHYLSSSMPAKRLSTAFDSVTLYGNDPDYRPDIYGKIGNAGVSICCLDDAKKLYSGFNLADAMTSVSMTINGPAPMLLGFFMNAAIDQQCEIYIKENGLEAETQQKIDSYFKEKGSEQPKYDGDLPEGNKGLGLMLLGLTGDKVLPADVYAKIKTETLKQVRGTVQADILKEDQAQNTCIFSTEFALRLMGDVQQYFTDNGVRNFYSVSISGYHIAEAGANPITQLAFTLANGFTYVEYYLSRGMNINDFGPNLSFFFSNGIDP
;
A
#
# COMPACT_ATOMS: atom_id res chain seq x y z
N ILE A 1 -10.35 -9.97 -19.91
CA ILE A 1 -8.94 -9.65 -19.65
C ILE A 1 -8.93 -8.72 -18.44
N SER A 2 -8.13 -9.02 -17.42
CA SER A 2 -7.95 -8.16 -16.24
C SER A 2 -7.17 -6.89 -16.59
N LEU A 3 -7.14 -5.92 -15.67
CA LEU A 3 -6.28 -4.72 -15.81
C LEU A 3 -4.78 -5.08 -15.90
N SER A 4 -4.39 -6.25 -15.39
CA SER A 4 -3.03 -6.81 -15.54
C SER A 4 -2.85 -7.64 -16.81
N HIS A 5 -3.74 -7.52 -17.80
CA HIS A 5 -3.75 -8.24 -19.09
C HIS A 5 -3.84 -9.77 -19.00
N GLN A 6 -4.26 -10.31 -17.87
CA GLN A 6 -4.47 -11.75 -17.73
C GLN A 6 -5.81 -12.16 -18.36
N LYS A 7 -5.81 -13.32 -19.01
CA LYS A 7 -7.04 -13.94 -19.50
C LYS A 7 -7.80 -14.54 -18.32
N ILE A 8 -9.00 -14.04 -18.07
CA ILE A 8 -9.88 -14.54 -17.04
C ILE A 8 -11.02 -15.30 -17.71
N SER A 9 -11.24 -16.56 -17.34
CA SER A 9 -12.38 -17.33 -17.82
C SER A 9 -13.68 -16.74 -17.30
N LYS A 10 -14.72 -16.64 -18.15
CA LYS A 10 -16.03 -16.13 -17.71
C LYS A 10 -16.76 -17.11 -16.81
N VAL A 11 -16.49 -18.40 -16.97
CA VAL A 11 -17.08 -19.49 -16.20
C VAL A 11 -15.98 -20.47 -15.84
N SER A 12 -15.96 -20.92 -14.57
CA SER A 12 -15.11 -22.02 -14.13
C SER A 12 -15.81 -23.33 -14.44
N LEU A 13 -15.22 -24.17 -15.26
CA LEU A 13 -15.78 -25.49 -15.56
C LEU A 13 -15.41 -26.46 -14.43
N PRO A 14 -16.38 -27.22 -13.91
CA PRO A 14 -16.12 -28.22 -12.88
C PRO A 14 -15.30 -29.39 -13.45
N LYS A 15 -14.50 -30.02 -12.61
CA LYS A 15 -13.82 -31.29 -12.87
C LYS A 15 -14.50 -32.40 -12.07
N TYR A 16 -15.81 -32.59 -12.28
CA TYR A 16 -16.58 -33.60 -11.58
C TYR A 16 -16.73 -34.86 -12.43
N GLU A 17 -16.81 -35.98 -11.75
CA GLU A 17 -16.97 -37.30 -12.41
C GLU A 17 -18.39 -37.83 -12.27
N ALA A 18 -19.09 -37.49 -11.18
CA ALA A 18 -20.42 -37.97 -10.89
C ALA A 18 -21.52 -36.95 -11.23
N TRP A 19 -22.70 -37.45 -11.61
CA TRP A 19 -23.87 -36.61 -11.85
C TRP A 19 -24.31 -35.79 -10.63
N GLY A 20 -24.10 -36.33 -9.44
CA GLY A 20 -24.38 -35.63 -8.19
C GLY A 20 -23.51 -34.36 -8.02
N ASP A 21 -22.25 -34.45 -8.38
CA ASP A 21 -21.31 -33.32 -8.33
C ASP A 21 -21.71 -32.22 -9.32
N VAL A 22 -22.14 -32.64 -10.54
CA VAL A 22 -22.65 -31.71 -11.56
C VAL A 22 -23.91 -31.01 -11.11
N LEU A 23 -24.81 -31.73 -10.42
CA LEU A 23 -26.04 -31.18 -9.87
C LEU A 23 -25.74 -30.19 -8.75
N GLN A 24 -24.85 -30.54 -7.85
CA GLN A 24 -24.40 -29.66 -6.78
C GLN A 24 -23.77 -28.39 -7.32
N TRP A 25 -22.89 -28.51 -8.31
CA TRP A 25 -22.29 -27.36 -8.96
C TRP A 25 -23.34 -26.44 -9.60
N ASN A 26 -24.33 -27.00 -10.30
CA ASN A 26 -25.39 -26.21 -10.91
C ASN A 26 -26.30 -25.50 -9.90
N LEU A 27 -26.56 -26.14 -8.74
CA LEU A 27 -27.51 -25.63 -7.76
C LEU A 27 -26.87 -24.75 -6.70
N GLN A 28 -25.57 -24.92 -6.42
CA GLN A 28 -24.90 -24.30 -5.28
C GLN A 28 -23.62 -23.52 -5.63
N GLU A 29 -23.06 -23.75 -6.82
CA GLU A 29 -21.79 -23.15 -7.19
C GLU A 29 -21.85 -22.59 -8.61
N ASN A 30 -21.00 -21.60 -8.91
CA ASN A 30 -20.73 -21.09 -10.26
C ASN A 30 -21.93 -20.57 -11.07
N VAL A 31 -23.06 -20.35 -10.46
CA VAL A 31 -24.27 -19.83 -11.11
C VAL A 31 -24.60 -18.45 -10.56
N PRO A 32 -24.81 -17.42 -11.39
CA PRO A 32 -25.20 -16.10 -10.93
C PRO A 32 -26.43 -16.14 -10.00
N GLY A 33 -26.34 -15.48 -8.85
CA GLY A 33 -27.41 -15.46 -7.86
C GLY A 33 -27.47 -16.67 -6.94
N THR A 34 -26.57 -17.64 -7.10
CA THR A 34 -26.47 -18.82 -6.23
C THR A 34 -25.24 -18.68 -5.33
N PHE A 35 -25.35 -19.13 -4.09
CA PHE A 35 -24.24 -19.10 -3.12
C PHE A 35 -23.68 -20.52 -2.92
N PRO A 36 -22.33 -20.71 -2.83
CA PRO A 36 -21.31 -19.72 -3.12
C PRO A 36 -21.11 -19.53 -4.63
N PHE A 37 -21.13 -18.27 -5.07
CA PHE A 37 -20.85 -17.93 -6.46
C PHE A 37 -19.33 -17.82 -6.66
N THR A 38 -18.69 -18.87 -7.15
CA THR A 38 -17.22 -18.97 -7.25
C THR A 38 -16.69 -18.60 -8.63
N ALA A 39 -17.54 -18.53 -9.65
CA ALA A 39 -17.14 -18.16 -10.99
C ALA A 39 -18.20 -17.23 -11.60
N GLY A 40 -18.00 -15.98 -11.49
CA GLY A 40 -18.79 -14.97 -12.17
C GLY A 40 -18.13 -14.53 -13.47
N ILE A 41 -18.47 -13.33 -13.86
CA ILE A 41 -17.78 -12.62 -14.93
C ILE A 41 -16.29 -12.44 -14.60
N TYR A 42 -15.93 -12.47 -13.31
CA TYR A 42 -14.56 -12.35 -12.78
C TYR A 42 -14.25 -13.54 -11.88
N PRO A 43 -13.73 -14.66 -12.39
CA PRO A 43 -13.27 -15.76 -11.55
C PRO A 43 -12.15 -15.28 -10.62
N PHE A 44 -12.19 -15.69 -9.36
CA PHE A 44 -11.26 -15.28 -8.33
C PHE A 44 -9.87 -15.93 -8.44
N LYS A 45 -9.73 -16.95 -9.25
CA LYS A 45 -8.43 -17.64 -9.46
C LYS A 45 -7.68 -17.05 -10.64
N ARG A 46 -6.46 -16.62 -10.40
CA ARG A 46 -5.49 -16.26 -11.44
C ARG A 46 -4.76 -17.53 -11.91
N GLN A 47 -4.59 -17.67 -13.21
CA GLN A 47 -3.79 -18.77 -13.75
C GLN A 47 -2.31 -18.47 -13.58
N GLY A 48 -1.56 -19.39 -12.94
CA GLY A 48 -0.11 -19.32 -12.80
C GLY A 48 0.41 -18.29 -11.78
N GLU A 49 -0.44 -17.76 -10.94
CA GLU A 49 -0.05 -16.80 -9.90
C GLU A 49 -0.60 -17.24 -8.54
N ASP A 50 0.29 -17.49 -7.59
CA ASP A 50 -0.12 -17.68 -6.21
C ASP A 50 -0.60 -16.35 -5.63
N PRO A 51 -1.81 -16.27 -5.05
CA PRO A 51 -2.34 -15.04 -4.51
C PRO A 51 -1.75 -14.69 -3.13
N THR A 52 -0.53 -15.13 -2.84
CA THR A 52 0.12 -14.91 -1.56
C THR A 52 0.48 -13.45 -1.36
N ARG A 53 -0.01 -12.89 -0.26
CA ARG A 53 0.36 -11.57 0.24
C ARG A 53 1.22 -11.77 1.47
N MET A 54 2.39 -11.14 1.49
CA MET A 54 3.22 -11.10 2.69
C MET A 54 2.69 -10.01 3.61
N PHE A 55 2.51 -10.34 4.88
CA PHE A 55 2.15 -9.39 5.91
C PHE A 55 3.25 -9.42 6.97
N ALA A 56 3.94 -8.30 7.15
CA ALA A 56 4.98 -8.17 8.16
C ALA A 56 5.09 -6.75 8.69
N GLY A 57 5.60 -6.65 9.91
CA GLY A 57 5.94 -5.40 10.56
C GLY A 57 6.50 -5.71 11.94
N GLU A 58 7.78 -5.42 12.13
CA GLU A 58 8.48 -5.60 13.41
C GLU A 58 9.74 -4.74 13.47
N GLY A 59 10.04 -4.21 14.63
CA GLY A 59 11.25 -3.46 14.88
C GLY A 59 11.40 -2.20 14.06
N GLY A 60 12.63 -1.87 13.70
CA GLY A 60 12.95 -0.82 12.74
C GLY A 60 12.77 -1.26 11.28
N PRO A 61 12.91 -0.31 10.34
CA PRO A 61 12.68 -0.55 8.92
C PRO A 61 13.58 -1.66 8.34
N GLU A 62 14.83 -1.73 8.77
CA GLU A 62 15.80 -2.71 8.28
C GLU A 62 15.39 -4.14 8.66
N ARG A 63 14.87 -4.33 9.87
CA ARG A 63 14.42 -5.65 10.35
C ARG A 63 13.21 -6.14 9.52
N THR A 64 12.26 -5.29 9.27
CA THR A 64 11.11 -5.64 8.42
C THR A 64 11.51 -5.81 6.96
N ASN A 65 12.45 -5.01 6.44
CA ASN A 65 13.02 -5.19 5.11
C ASN A 65 13.65 -6.58 4.95
N LYS A 66 14.48 -7.03 5.91
CA LYS A 66 15.08 -8.37 5.91
C LYS A 66 14.00 -9.46 5.87
N ARG A 67 12.92 -9.28 6.64
CA ARG A 67 11.79 -10.22 6.64
C ARG A 67 11.06 -10.25 5.32
N PHE A 68 10.80 -9.11 4.69
CA PHE A 68 10.19 -9.05 3.36
C PHE A 68 11.04 -9.77 2.32
N HIS A 69 12.35 -9.56 2.28
CA HIS A 69 13.24 -10.26 1.35
C HIS A 69 13.25 -11.76 1.60
N TYR A 70 13.32 -12.19 2.84
CA TYR A 70 13.30 -13.61 3.21
C TYR A 70 11.99 -14.29 2.74
N LEU A 71 10.84 -13.68 3.06
CA LEU A 71 9.53 -14.23 2.70
C LEU A 71 9.26 -14.23 1.20
N SER A 72 9.79 -13.25 0.46
CA SER A 72 9.52 -13.08 -0.97
C SER A 72 10.54 -13.72 -1.88
N SER A 73 11.56 -14.37 -1.35
CA SER A 73 12.71 -14.88 -2.12
C SER A 73 12.32 -15.77 -3.30
N SER A 74 11.32 -16.63 -3.11
CA SER A 74 10.80 -17.55 -4.13
C SER A 74 9.59 -17.05 -4.91
N MET A 75 9.09 -15.84 -4.59
CA MET A 75 7.85 -15.32 -5.18
C MET A 75 8.13 -14.46 -6.41
N PRO A 76 7.44 -14.68 -7.55
CA PRO A 76 7.58 -13.83 -8.72
C PRO A 76 7.01 -12.43 -8.48
N ALA A 77 5.88 -12.32 -7.77
CA ALA A 77 5.25 -11.03 -7.42
C ALA A 77 5.57 -10.66 -5.97
N LYS A 78 5.94 -9.41 -5.74
CA LYS A 78 6.24 -8.85 -4.42
C LYS A 78 5.03 -8.06 -3.91
N ARG A 79 4.25 -8.67 -3.02
CA ARG A 79 3.02 -8.06 -2.44
C ARG A 79 3.27 -7.77 -0.97
N LEU A 80 3.86 -6.60 -0.70
CA LEU A 80 4.34 -6.20 0.61
C LEU A 80 3.21 -5.57 1.42
N SER A 81 2.61 -6.32 2.33
CA SER A 81 1.62 -5.78 3.27
C SER A 81 2.31 -5.41 4.57
N THR A 82 2.27 -4.14 4.92
CA THR A 82 3.03 -3.58 6.05
C THR A 82 2.12 -3.31 7.24
N ALA A 83 2.44 -3.89 8.39
CA ALA A 83 1.90 -3.53 9.68
C ALA A 83 2.80 -2.49 10.34
N PHE A 84 2.21 -1.39 10.81
CA PHE A 84 2.91 -0.34 11.55
C PHE A 84 2.65 -0.50 13.05
N ASP A 85 3.63 -0.13 13.87
CA ASP A 85 3.51 -0.15 15.31
C ASP A 85 2.55 0.95 15.82
N SER A 86 2.17 0.87 17.09
CA SER A 86 1.23 1.84 17.66
C SER A 86 1.80 3.26 17.71
N VAL A 87 3.11 3.41 17.78
CA VAL A 87 3.78 4.73 17.77
C VAL A 87 3.57 5.41 16.42
N THR A 88 3.82 4.69 15.33
CA THR A 88 3.55 5.13 13.96
C THR A 88 2.05 5.36 13.72
N LEU A 89 1.17 4.45 14.19
CA LEU A 89 -0.29 4.55 14.03
C LEU A 89 -0.89 5.78 14.71
N TYR A 90 -0.26 6.28 15.79
CA TYR A 90 -0.67 7.51 16.47
C TYR A 90 0.10 8.76 15.98
N GLY A 91 0.95 8.63 14.95
CA GLY A 91 1.71 9.74 14.39
C GLY A 91 2.76 10.31 15.34
N ASN A 92 3.27 9.50 16.26
CA ASN A 92 4.32 9.88 17.19
C ASN A 92 5.70 9.47 16.66
N ASP A 93 6.72 10.20 17.04
CA ASP A 93 8.11 9.79 16.86
C ASP A 93 8.55 8.84 17.98
N PRO A 94 9.43 7.87 17.66
CA PRO A 94 10.04 7.02 18.69
C PRO A 94 10.90 7.86 19.64
N ASP A 95 10.74 7.62 20.94
CA ASP A 95 11.51 8.31 21.99
C ASP A 95 11.55 7.48 23.28
N TYR A 96 12.43 7.84 24.21
CA TYR A 96 12.51 7.25 25.54
C TYR A 96 11.45 7.85 26.48
N ARG A 97 10.19 7.51 26.23
CA ARG A 97 9.06 7.98 27.05
C ARG A 97 8.31 6.79 27.66
N PRO A 98 7.81 6.92 28.91
CA PRO A 98 7.09 5.82 29.56
C PRO A 98 5.83 5.37 28.85
N ASP A 99 5.13 6.28 28.18
CA ASP A 99 3.86 6.02 27.48
C ASP A 99 4.02 5.18 26.21
N ILE A 100 5.22 5.18 25.60
CA ILE A 100 5.54 4.41 24.41
C ILE A 100 6.60 3.33 24.65
N TYR A 101 7.07 3.19 25.89
CA TYR A 101 8.04 2.15 26.24
C TYR A 101 7.50 0.75 25.90
N GLY A 102 8.31 -0.04 25.19
CA GLY A 102 7.93 -1.39 24.76
C GLY A 102 6.93 -1.45 23.60
N LYS A 103 6.50 -0.29 23.07
CA LYS A 103 5.59 -0.24 21.91
C LYS A 103 6.30 -0.02 20.58
N ILE A 104 7.50 0.57 20.62
CA ILE A 104 8.30 0.86 19.42
C ILE A 104 8.72 -0.45 18.76
N GLY A 105 8.33 -0.66 17.50
CA GLY A 105 8.61 -1.87 16.73
C GLY A 105 7.92 -3.13 17.24
N ASN A 106 6.96 -3.00 18.17
CA ASN A 106 6.17 -4.12 18.66
C ASN A 106 4.85 -4.23 17.90
N ALA A 107 4.52 -5.44 17.41
CA ALA A 107 3.35 -5.72 16.58
C ALA A 107 3.23 -4.87 15.31
N GLY A 108 4.33 -4.32 14.83
CA GLY A 108 4.42 -3.51 13.63
C GLY A 108 5.81 -2.87 13.49
N VAL A 109 6.09 -2.31 12.32
CA VAL A 109 7.34 -1.59 12.06
C VAL A 109 7.19 -0.13 12.48
N SER A 110 8.24 0.42 13.11
CA SER A 110 8.33 1.84 13.47
C SER A 110 8.87 2.64 12.28
N ILE A 111 8.08 3.58 11.78
CA ILE A 111 8.43 4.48 10.66
C ILE A 111 8.10 5.91 11.06
N CYS A 112 9.09 6.78 11.16
CA CYS A 112 8.89 8.17 11.55
C CYS A 112 9.37 9.18 10.51
N CYS A 113 10.13 8.75 9.49
CA CYS A 113 10.64 9.64 8.46
C CYS A 113 10.71 8.97 7.08
N LEU A 114 11.02 9.77 6.06
CA LEU A 114 11.18 9.28 4.69
C LEU A 114 12.28 8.23 4.55
N ASP A 115 13.39 8.40 5.25
CA ASP A 115 14.51 7.47 5.18
C ASP A 115 14.15 6.08 5.72
N ASP A 116 13.30 6.01 6.73
CA ASP A 116 12.76 4.74 7.22
C ASP A 116 11.95 4.02 6.13
N ALA A 117 11.11 4.75 5.40
CA ALA A 117 10.37 4.17 4.28
C ALA A 117 11.30 3.71 3.14
N LYS A 118 12.35 4.46 2.84
CA LYS A 118 13.38 4.06 1.86
C LYS A 118 14.08 2.77 2.28
N LYS A 119 14.47 2.66 3.55
CA LYS A 119 15.10 1.46 4.10
C LYS A 119 14.14 0.27 4.13
N LEU A 120 12.87 0.51 4.54
CA LEU A 120 11.84 -0.51 4.62
C LEU A 120 11.61 -1.20 3.26
N TYR A 121 11.54 -0.44 2.19
CA TYR A 121 11.26 -0.94 0.84
C TYR A 121 12.52 -1.05 -0.04
N SER A 122 13.70 -0.94 0.56
CA SER A 122 14.96 -1.08 -0.20
C SER A 122 15.05 -2.44 -0.89
N GLY A 123 15.56 -2.41 -2.12
CA GLY A 123 15.74 -3.60 -2.96
C GLY A 123 14.49 -4.06 -3.70
N PHE A 124 13.31 -3.49 -3.41
CA PHE A 124 12.07 -3.70 -4.15
C PHE A 124 11.82 -2.50 -5.05
N ASN A 125 11.78 -2.70 -6.36
CA ASN A 125 11.40 -1.63 -7.28
C ASN A 125 9.90 -1.32 -7.14
N LEU A 126 9.57 -0.18 -6.52
CA LEU A 126 8.21 0.22 -6.20
C LEU A 126 7.38 0.65 -7.43
N ALA A 127 8.03 0.90 -8.55
CA ALA A 127 7.36 1.20 -9.83
C ALA A 127 7.19 -0.04 -10.72
N ASP A 128 7.72 -1.20 -10.31
CA ASP A 128 7.56 -2.45 -11.06
C ASP A 128 6.12 -2.96 -10.99
N ALA A 129 5.61 -3.45 -12.12
CA ALA A 129 4.26 -4.01 -12.23
C ALA A 129 4.02 -5.24 -11.33
N MET A 130 5.08 -5.96 -10.96
CA MET A 130 5.04 -7.12 -10.07
C MET A 130 5.21 -6.76 -8.60
N THR A 131 5.43 -5.49 -8.28
CA THR A 131 5.55 -4.99 -6.90
C THR A 131 4.29 -4.21 -6.51
N SER A 132 3.73 -4.51 -5.35
CA SER A 132 2.64 -3.74 -4.75
C SER A 132 2.81 -3.64 -3.25
N VAL A 133 2.39 -2.51 -2.67
CA VAL A 133 2.48 -2.26 -1.24
C VAL A 133 1.09 -2.05 -0.67
N SER A 134 0.80 -2.66 0.47
CA SER A 134 -0.40 -2.36 1.26
C SER A 134 0.01 -1.80 2.61
N MET A 135 -0.50 -0.64 2.95
CA MET A 135 -0.19 0.05 4.21
C MET A 135 -1.42 0.01 5.13
N THR A 136 -1.29 -0.71 6.25
CA THR A 136 -2.35 -0.83 7.27
C THR A 136 -2.24 0.35 8.23
N ILE A 137 -2.80 1.49 7.83
CA ILE A 137 -2.74 2.74 8.60
C ILE A 137 -3.94 3.62 8.25
N ASN A 138 -4.46 4.36 9.23
CA ASN A 138 -5.64 5.21 9.07
C ASN A 138 -5.31 6.70 9.34
N GLY A 139 -5.29 7.17 10.58
CA GLY A 139 -5.10 8.59 10.90
C GLY A 139 -3.90 9.25 10.20
N PRO A 140 -2.67 8.77 10.42
CA PRO A 140 -1.48 9.31 9.78
C PRO A 140 -1.21 8.75 8.36
N ALA A 141 -2.18 8.11 7.73
CA ALA A 141 -2.05 7.55 6.38
C ALA A 141 -1.45 8.51 5.34
N PRO A 142 -1.81 9.80 5.28
CA PRO A 142 -1.22 10.74 4.32
C PRO A 142 0.29 10.94 4.50
N MET A 143 0.81 10.89 5.74
CA MET A 143 2.25 10.97 5.99
C MET A 143 2.97 9.74 5.41
N LEU A 144 2.49 8.53 5.75
CA LEU A 144 3.09 7.29 5.27
C LEU A 144 2.96 7.15 3.75
N LEU A 145 1.85 7.60 3.19
CA LEU A 145 1.65 7.67 1.74
C LEU A 145 2.67 8.63 1.10
N GLY A 146 2.90 9.80 1.70
CA GLY A 146 3.91 10.75 1.27
C GLY A 146 5.32 10.15 1.31
N PHE A 147 5.68 9.43 2.38
CA PHE A 147 6.97 8.72 2.46
C PHE A 147 7.09 7.64 1.40
N PHE A 148 6.05 6.83 1.20
CA PHE A 148 6.04 5.80 0.17
C PHE A 148 6.22 6.37 -1.25
N MET A 149 5.45 7.40 -1.61
CA MET A 149 5.52 8.02 -2.94
C MET A 149 6.90 8.63 -3.20
N ASN A 150 7.48 9.34 -2.21
CA ASN A 150 8.82 9.90 -2.34
C ASN A 150 9.90 8.81 -2.37
N ALA A 151 9.77 7.74 -1.59
CA ALA A 151 10.69 6.60 -1.67
C ALA A 151 10.68 5.96 -3.08
N ALA A 152 9.49 5.79 -3.67
CA ALA A 152 9.35 5.28 -5.03
C ALA A 152 9.99 6.21 -6.07
N ILE A 153 9.76 7.51 -5.97
CA ILE A 153 10.36 8.51 -6.87
C ILE A 153 11.89 8.47 -6.75
N ASP A 154 12.41 8.46 -5.54
CA ASP A 154 13.86 8.45 -5.32
C ASP A 154 14.52 7.15 -5.80
N GLN A 155 13.83 6.01 -5.74
CA GLN A 155 14.30 4.77 -6.37
C GLN A 155 14.43 4.92 -7.89
N GLN A 156 13.48 5.57 -8.55
CA GLN A 156 13.54 5.79 -9.99
C GLN A 156 14.61 6.85 -10.35
N CYS A 157 14.84 7.84 -9.49
CA CYS A 157 15.98 8.75 -9.62
C CYS A 157 17.31 7.99 -9.53
N GLU A 158 17.43 7.07 -8.57
CA GLU A 158 18.62 6.22 -8.42
C GLU A 158 18.86 5.33 -9.65
N ILE A 159 17.81 4.72 -10.21
CA ILE A 159 17.89 3.94 -11.45
C ILE A 159 18.38 4.83 -12.60
N TYR A 160 17.77 6.00 -12.76
CA TYR A 160 18.17 6.96 -13.81
C TYR A 160 19.65 7.37 -13.68
N ILE A 161 20.11 7.65 -12.47
CA ILE A 161 21.51 8.00 -12.19
C ILE A 161 22.44 6.89 -12.64
N LYS A 162 22.15 5.64 -12.29
CA LYS A 162 22.95 4.47 -12.67
C LYS A 162 22.94 4.20 -14.17
N GLU A 163 21.78 4.26 -14.80
CA GLU A 163 21.65 4.02 -16.25
C GLU A 163 22.36 5.08 -17.11
N ASN A 164 22.53 6.29 -16.59
CA ASN A 164 23.21 7.37 -17.29
C ASN A 164 24.66 7.60 -16.83
N GLY A 165 25.20 6.75 -15.95
CA GLY A 165 26.58 6.84 -15.48
C GLY A 165 26.87 8.10 -14.65
N LEU A 166 25.89 8.60 -13.92
CA LEU A 166 25.95 9.84 -13.15
C LEU A 166 26.33 9.63 -11.68
N GLU A 167 26.69 8.39 -11.29
CA GLU A 167 26.94 8.04 -9.89
C GLU A 167 28.03 8.89 -9.23
N ALA A 168 29.17 9.10 -9.94
CA ALA A 168 30.28 9.87 -9.40
C ALA A 168 29.93 11.35 -9.20
N GLU A 169 29.22 11.96 -10.15
CA GLU A 169 28.75 13.34 -10.03
C GLU A 169 27.73 13.48 -8.91
N THR A 170 26.79 12.53 -8.85
CA THR A 170 25.77 12.49 -7.79
C THR A 170 26.40 12.35 -6.42
N GLN A 171 27.40 11.45 -6.26
CA GLN A 171 28.09 11.30 -4.99
C GLN A 171 28.78 12.60 -4.53
N GLN A 172 29.39 13.33 -5.44
CA GLN A 172 29.99 14.65 -5.11
C GLN A 172 28.92 15.64 -4.62
N LYS A 173 27.73 15.65 -5.22
CA LYS A 173 26.62 16.50 -4.76
C LYS A 173 26.13 16.08 -3.38
N ILE A 174 26.01 14.78 -3.13
CA ILE A 174 25.63 14.22 -1.83
C ILE A 174 26.65 14.63 -0.75
N ASP A 175 27.93 14.42 -1.01
CA ASP A 175 29.02 14.76 -0.07
C ASP A 175 29.03 16.26 0.24
N SER A 176 28.83 17.10 -0.77
CA SER A 176 28.75 18.55 -0.62
C SER A 176 27.54 18.97 0.23
N TYR A 177 26.38 18.36 -0.03
CA TYR A 177 25.16 18.61 0.73
C TYR A 177 25.31 18.29 2.23
N PHE A 178 25.86 17.12 2.54
CA PHE A 178 26.06 16.73 3.96
C PHE A 178 27.18 17.50 4.64
N LYS A 179 28.23 17.88 3.89
CA LYS A 179 29.28 18.77 4.40
C LYS A 179 28.73 20.15 4.75
N GLU A 180 27.87 20.73 3.92
CA GLU A 180 27.22 22.02 4.15
C GLU A 180 26.26 21.94 5.36
N LYS A 181 25.50 20.82 5.47
CA LYS A 181 24.58 20.57 6.56
C LYS A 181 25.28 20.27 7.88
N GLY A 182 26.56 19.93 7.87
CA GLY A 182 27.34 19.56 9.06
C GLY A 182 26.88 18.24 9.69
N SER A 183 26.39 17.30 8.88
CA SER A 183 25.91 15.99 9.31
C SER A 183 26.45 14.88 8.42
N GLU A 184 26.39 13.64 8.89
CA GLU A 184 26.69 12.47 8.05
C GLU A 184 25.46 11.99 7.29
N GLN A 185 25.68 11.38 6.12
CA GLN A 185 24.63 10.73 5.39
C GLN A 185 24.09 9.52 6.20
N PRO A 186 22.76 9.40 6.37
CA PRO A 186 22.16 8.22 6.98
C PRO A 186 22.50 6.94 6.22
N LYS A 187 22.60 5.83 6.95
CA LYS A 187 22.93 4.53 6.38
C LYS A 187 21.88 3.48 6.76
N TYR A 188 21.85 2.42 5.98
CA TYR A 188 21.13 1.20 6.34
C TYR A 188 21.89 0.50 7.47
N ASP A 189 21.17 0.12 8.53
CA ASP A 189 21.81 -0.52 9.69
C ASP A 189 21.99 -2.03 9.48
N GLY A 190 23.23 -2.47 9.59
CA GLY A 190 23.65 -3.86 9.39
C GLY A 190 23.71 -4.30 7.92
N ASP A 191 23.86 -5.61 7.70
CA ASP A 191 24.02 -6.20 6.38
C ASP A 191 22.71 -6.22 5.59
N LEU A 192 22.82 -5.99 4.28
CA LEU A 192 21.69 -6.14 3.37
C LEU A 192 21.28 -7.62 3.27
N PRO A 193 19.99 -7.92 3.26
CA PRO A 193 19.52 -9.30 3.09
C PRO A 193 19.80 -9.80 1.67
N GLU A 194 19.84 -11.13 1.53
CA GLU A 194 19.94 -11.77 0.23
C GLU A 194 18.85 -11.26 -0.73
N GLY A 195 19.22 -10.95 -1.96
CA GLY A 195 18.32 -10.38 -2.95
C GLY A 195 18.17 -8.86 -2.91
N ASN A 196 18.61 -8.18 -1.84
CA ASN A 196 18.64 -6.71 -1.79
C ASN A 196 19.97 -6.18 -2.34
N LYS A 197 19.88 -5.46 -3.46
CA LYS A 197 21.04 -4.81 -4.11
C LYS A 197 21.18 -3.33 -3.74
N GLY A 198 20.53 -2.89 -2.69
CA GLY A 198 20.61 -1.51 -2.18
C GLY A 198 19.81 -0.48 -2.93
N LEU A 199 18.87 -0.86 -3.81
CA LEU A 199 17.99 0.10 -4.48
C LEU A 199 17.20 0.92 -3.45
N GLY A 200 17.23 2.24 -3.58
CA GLY A 200 16.57 3.19 -2.68
C GLY A 200 17.45 3.68 -1.52
N LEU A 201 18.72 3.26 -1.43
CA LEU A 201 19.62 3.66 -0.35
C LEU A 201 20.63 4.75 -0.75
N MET A 202 20.82 5.02 -2.04
CA MET A 202 21.76 6.04 -2.51
C MET A 202 21.39 7.43 -2.02
N LEU A 203 20.10 7.73 -1.97
CA LEU A 203 19.55 9.04 -1.62
C LEU A 203 19.02 9.11 -0.18
N LEU A 204 19.60 8.36 0.77
CA LEU A 204 19.27 8.53 2.19
C LEU A 204 19.65 9.93 2.67
N GLY A 205 18.74 10.58 3.42
CA GLY A 205 18.89 11.92 3.97
C GLY A 205 18.65 13.08 3.01
N LEU A 206 18.37 12.80 1.72
CA LEU A 206 18.04 13.80 0.69
C LEU A 206 17.11 13.18 -0.35
N THR A 207 16.61 13.99 -1.26
CA THR A 207 15.68 13.59 -2.32
C THR A 207 16.23 13.85 -3.70
N GLY A 208 15.71 13.17 -4.73
CA GLY A 208 16.22 13.25 -6.11
C GLY A 208 16.25 14.65 -6.72
N ASP A 209 15.36 15.55 -6.27
CA ASP A 209 15.34 16.96 -6.68
C ASP A 209 16.57 17.77 -6.24
N LYS A 210 17.34 17.25 -5.27
CA LYS A 210 18.59 17.89 -4.82
C LYS A 210 19.79 17.53 -5.69
N VAL A 211 19.70 16.45 -6.44
CA VAL A 211 20.84 15.92 -7.22
C VAL A 211 20.62 15.92 -8.73
N LEU A 212 19.37 15.87 -9.18
CA LEU A 212 19.00 15.87 -10.59
C LEU A 212 18.51 17.24 -11.07
N PRO A 213 18.62 17.56 -12.38
CA PRO A 213 17.97 18.71 -12.98
C PRO A 213 16.45 18.68 -12.77
N ALA A 214 15.84 19.85 -12.59
CA ALA A 214 14.43 19.98 -12.24
C ALA A 214 13.46 19.34 -13.25
N ASP A 215 13.77 19.45 -14.54
CA ASP A 215 13.00 18.87 -15.64
C ASP A 215 13.08 17.34 -15.65
N VAL A 216 14.27 16.79 -15.42
CA VAL A 216 14.50 15.34 -15.30
C VAL A 216 13.75 14.78 -14.10
N TYR A 217 13.89 15.42 -12.94
CA TYR A 217 13.17 15.01 -11.72
C TYR A 217 11.65 15.05 -11.92
N ALA A 218 11.13 16.13 -12.52
CA ALA A 218 9.70 16.27 -12.77
C ALA A 218 9.15 15.16 -13.68
N LYS A 219 9.90 14.78 -14.72
CA LYS A 219 9.55 13.66 -15.61
C LYS A 219 9.54 12.35 -14.85
N ILE A 220 10.60 12.03 -14.11
CA ILE A 220 10.69 10.80 -13.30
C ILE A 220 9.52 10.73 -12.30
N LYS A 221 9.26 11.80 -11.58
CA LYS A 221 8.13 11.89 -10.63
C LYS A 221 6.80 11.56 -11.31
N THR A 222 6.52 12.19 -12.45
CA THR A 222 5.26 12.01 -13.18
C THR A 222 5.09 10.57 -13.64
N GLU A 223 6.13 9.95 -14.18
CA GLU A 223 6.08 8.57 -14.64
C GLU A 223 5.97 7.58 -13.49
N THR A 224 6.70 7.78 -12.40
CA THR A 224 6.66 6.93 -11.20
C THR A 224 5.26 6.91 -10.58
N LEU A 225 4.64 8.07 -10.40
CA LEU A 225 3.32 8.18 -9.79
C LEU A 225 2.22 7.46 -10.59
N LYS A 226 2.38 7.32 -11.90
CA LYS A 226 1.48 6.52 -12.75
C LYS A 226 1.71 5.01 -12.63
N GLN A 227 2.89 4.60 -12.20
CA GLN A 227 3.30 3.19 -12.16
C GLN A 227 3.11 2.54 -10.79
N VAL A 228 3.25 3.28 -9.69
CA VAL A 228 3.12 2.73 -8.33
C VAL A 228 1.81 1.98 -8.13
N ARG A 229 1.88 0.87 -7.39
CA ARG A 229 0.76 -0.04 -7.13
C ARG A 229 0.61 -0.32 -5.66
N GLY A 230 -0.62 -0.32 -5.20
CA GLY A 230 -0.85 -0.66 -3.79
C GLY A 230 -2.15 -0.09 -3.25
N THR A 231 -2.18 -0.02 -1.94
CA THR A 231 -3.28 0.57 -1.19
C THR A 231 -2.79 1.14 0.13
N VAL A 232 -3.37 2.22 0.55
CA VAL A 232 -3.35 2.66 1.93
C VAL A 232 -4.75 2.41 2.50
N GLN A 233 -4.84 1.92 3.73
CA GLN A 233 -6.15 1.61 4.33
C GLN A 233 -6.97 2.89 4.48
N ALA A 234 -6.49 3.87 5.23
CA ALA A 234 -7.03 5.23 5.34
C ALA A 234 -8.55 5.31 5.53
N ASP A 235 -9.17 4.25 6.06
CA ASP A 235 -10.62 4.20 6.28
C ASP A 235 -10.97 4.78 7.65
N ILE A 236 -11.03 6.11 7.66
CA ILE A 236 -11.29 6.90 8.87
C ILE A 236 -12.71 6.74 9.42
N LEU A 237 -13.70 6.49 8.55
CA LEU A 237 -15.08 6.30 8.97
C LEU A 237 -15.23 5.00 9.77
N LYS A 238 -14.64 3.91 9.26
CA LYS A 238 -14.60 2.64 9.96
C LYS A 238 -13.81 2.72 11.28
N GLU A 239 -12.73 3.48 11.31
CA GLU A 239 -11.92 3.66 12.51
C GLU A 239 -12.73 4.34 13.62
N ASP A 240 -13.49 5.38 13.28
CA ASP A 240 -14.38 6.07 14.20
C ASP A 240 -15.52 5.16 14.70
N GLN A 241 -16.09 4.34 13.81
CA GLN A 241 -17.23 3.46 14.12
C GLN A 241 -16.87 2.23 14.96
N ALA A 242 -15.71 1.60 14.68
CA ALA A 242 -15.40 0.26 15.18
C ALA A 242 -14.16 0.18 16.07
N GLN A 243 -13.20 1.06 15.93
CA GLN A 243 -11.90 0.98 16.62
C GLN A 243 -11.72 2.05 17.69
N ASN A 244 -12.40 3.19 17.58
CA ASN A 244 -12.28 4.34 18.49
C ASN A 244 -10.81 4.77 18.71
N THR A 245 -10.00 4.71 17.65
CA THR A 245 -8.57 5.04 17.66
C THR A 245 -8.25 6.30 16.89
N CYS A 246 -9.26 7.12 16.58
CA CYS A 246 -9.12 8.34 15.82
C CYS A 246 -8.22 9.36 16.53
N ILE A 247 -7.19 9.81 15.83
CA ILE A 247 -6.31 10.91 16.29
C ILE A 247 -6.77 12.28 15.80
N PHE A 248 -7.69 12.31 14.83
CA PHE A 248 -8.27 13.52 14.26
C PHE A 248 -9.81 13.45 14.30
N SER A 249 -10.47 14.59 14.25
CA SER A 249 -11.92 14.60 14.02
C SER A 249 -12.27 14.02 12.65
N THR A 250 -13.42 13.39 12.54
CA THR A 250 -13.92 12.81 11.28
C THR A 250 -13.97 13.85 10.16
N GLU A 251 -14.39 15.08 10.47
CA GLU A 251 -14.43 16.18 9.50
C GLU A 251 -13.03 16.53 8.96
N PHE A 252 -12.04 16.69 9.85
CA PHE A 252 -10.66 16.96 9.43
C PHE A 252 -10.09 15.80 8.59
N ALA A 253 -10.32 14.58 9.03
CA ALA A 253 -9.84 13.39 8.33
C ALA A 253 -10.48 13.25 6.94
N LEU A 254 -11.78 13.54 6.77
CA LEU A 254 -12.43 13.59 5.45
C LEU A 254 -11.82 14.66 4.55
N ARG A 255 -11.54 15.85 5.08
CA ARG A 255 -10.85 16.91 4.31
C ARG A 255 -9.49 16.45 3.81
N LEU A 256 -8.71 15.84 4.70
CA LEU A 256 -7.38 15.30 4.40
C LEU A 256 -7.45 14.20 3.33
N MET A 257 -8.42 13.29 3.43
CA MET A 257 -8.65 12.27 2.39
C MET A 257 -9.07 12.87 1.06
N GLY A 258 -9.86 13.94 1.08
CA GLY A 258 -10.19 14.70 -0.13
C GLY A 258 -8.96 15.31 -0.80
N ASP A 259 -8.02 15.82 -0.03
CA ASP A 259 -6.76 16.37 -0.56
C ASP A 259 -5.86 15.25 -1.14
N VAL A 260 -5.79 14.10 -0.48
CA VAL A 260 -5.10 12.92 -1.02
C VAL A 260 -5.72 12.47 -2.34
N GLN A 261 -7.06 12.40 -2.41
CA GLN A 261 -7.74 12.00 -3.65
C GLN A 261 -7.52 13.02 -4.77
N GLN A 262 -7.56 14.31 -4.47
CA GLN A 262 -7.25 15.35 -5.44
C GLN A 262 -5.82 15.21 -5.97
N TYR A 263 -4.85 14.98 -5.08
CA TYR A 263 -3.46 14.72 -5.47
C TYR A 263 -3.35 13.51 -6.41
N PHE A 264 -4.08 12.43 -6.14
CA PHE A 264 -4.09 11.25 -7.00
C PHE A 264 -4.63 11.57 -8.40
N THR A 265 -5.74 12.29 -8.46
CA THR A 265 -6.35 12.71 -9.72
C THR A 265 -5.41 13.60 -10.53
N ASP A 266 -4.85 14.63 -9.90
CA ASP A 266 -3.98 15.61 -10.55
C ASP A 266 -2.66 15.00 -11.07
N ASN A 267 -2.17 13.95 -10.41
CA ASN A 267 -0.92 13.28 -10.78
C ASN A 267 -1.13 11.95 -11.55
N GLY A 268 -2.37 11.59 -11.87
CA GLY A 268 -2.69 10.39 -12.62
C GLY A 268 -2.35 9.08 -11.90
N VAL A 269 -2.42 9.05 -10.57
CA VAL A 269 -2.22 7.86 -9.74
C VAL A 269 -3.46 6.97 -9.83
N ARG A 270 -3.45 5.96 -10.69
CA ARG A 270 -4.62 5.11 -10.96
C ARG A 270 -4.50 3.67 -10.48
N ASN A 271 -3.29 3.21 -10.22
CA ASN A 271 -3.03 1.82 -9.79
C ASN A 271 -2.87 1.69 -8.28
N PHE A 272 -3.25 2.73 -7.54
CA PHE A 272 -3.15 2.78 -6.10
C PHE A 272 -4.50 3.16 -5.48
N TYR A 273 -4.96 2.41 -4.48
CA TYR A 273 -6.19 2.72 -3.77
C TYR A 273 -5.90 3.75 -2.67
N SER A 274 -6.58 4.89 -2.74
CA SER A 274 -6.46 5.99 -1.79
C SER A 274 -7.16 5.71 -0.47
N VAL A 275 -8.22 4.88 -0.53
CA VAL A 275 -8.92 4.36 0.64
C VAL A 275 -9.37 2.92 0.39
N SER A 276 -9.22 2.08 1.41
CA SER A 276 -9.79 0.75 1.44
C SER A 276 -10.96 0.73 2.42
N ILE A 277 -12.16 0.82 1.90
CA ILE A 277 -13.41 0.86 2.66
C ILE A 277 -13.63 -0.54 3.25
N SER A 278 -13.38 -0.66 4.56
CA SER A 278 -13.19 -1.94 5.24
C SER A 278 -14.37 -2.30 6.12
N GLY A 279 -15.03 -3.42 5.81
CA GLY A 279 -16.12 -3.97 6.62
C GLY A 279 -15.65 -4.96 7.68
N TYR A 280 -14.48 -5.55 7.54
CA TYR A 280 -14.03 -6.62 8.43
C TYR A 280 -13.87 -6.18 9.90
N HIS A 281 -13.45 -4.96 10.17
CA HIS A 281 -13.39 -4.44 11.55
C HIS A 281 -14.76 -4.28 12.19
N ILE A 282 -15.78 -3.97 11.39
CA ILE A 282 -17.17 -3.89 11.85
C ILE A 282 -17.67 -5.29 12.23
N ALA A 283 -17.31 -6.29 11.44
CA ALA A 283 -17.59 -7.69 11.75
C ALA A 283 -16.83 -8.17 13.00
N GLU A 284 -15.56 -7.83 13.16
CA GLU A 284 -14.75 -8.14 14.34
C GLU A 284 -15.28 -7.47 15.61
N ALA A 285 -15.90 -6.29 15.49
CA ALA A 285 -16.61 -5.64 16.59
C ALA A 285 -17.95 -6.30 16.95
N GLY A 286 -18.35 -7.38 16.26
CA GLY A 286 -19.51 -8.21 16.56
C GLY A 286 -20.72 -7.99 15.64
N ALA A 287 -20.58 -7.24 14.56
CA ALA A 287 -21.67 -7.06 13.61
C ALA A 287 -21.91 -8.34 12.79
N ASN A 288 -23.18 -8.63 12.52
CA ASN A 288 -23.56 -9.69 11.59
C ASN A 288 -23.27 -9.27 10.13
N PRO A 289 -23.27 -10.22 9.17
CA PRO A 289 -22.93 -9.92 7.77
C PRO A 289 -23.80 -8.84 7.11
N ILE A 290 -25.08 -8.75 7.44
CA ILE A 290 -25.99 -7.73 6.91
C ILE A 290 -25.58 -6.34 7.42
N THR A 291 -25.31 -6.25 8.72
CA THR A 291 -24.86 -5.00 9.35
C THR A 291 -23.49 -4.59 8.82
N GLN A 292 -22.55 -5.53 8.68
CA GLN A 292 -21.24 -5.27 8.05
C GLN A 292 -21.42 -4.69 6.66
N LEU A 293 -22.23 -5.31 5.81
CA LEU A 293 -22.49 -4.87 4.45
C LEU A 293 -23.09 -3.45 4.43
N ALA A 294 -24.12 -3.22 5.27
CA ALA A 294 -24.80 -1.94 5.34
C ALA A 294 -23.86 -0.79 5.72
N PHE A 295 -23.05 -0.96 6.78
CA PHE A 295 -22.07 0.05 7.20
C PHE A 295 -20.99 0.28 6.14
N THR A 296 -20.47 -0.79 5.54
CA THR A 296 -19.42 -0.68 4.53
C THR A 296 -19.89 0.08 3.29
N LEU A 297 -21.10 -0.22 2.81
CA LEU A 297 -21.70 0.51 1.69
C LEU A 297 -22.02 1.96 2.06
N ALA A 298 -22.55 2.22 3.25
CA ALA A 298 -22.82 3.58 3.73
C ALA A 298 -21.53 4.42 3.79
N ASN A 299 -20.44 3.84 4.31
CA ASN A 299 -19.13 4.50 4.31
C ASN A 299 -18.65 4.79 2.89
N GLY A 300 -18.80 3.83 1.97
CA GLY A 300 -18.48 4.04 0.56
C GLY A 300 -19.25 5.18 -0.09
N PHE A 301 -20.54 5.24 0.13
CA PHE A 301 -21.37 6.36 -0.36
C PHE A 301 -20.97 7.69 0.27
N THR A 302 -20.60 7.71 1.54
CA THR A 302 -20.11 8.92 2.21
C THR A 302 -18.84 9.46 1.55
N TYR A 303 -17.85 8.61 1.24
CA TYR A 303 -16.65 9.03 0.52
C TYR A 303 -16.99 9.55 -0.89
N VAL A 304 -17.83 8.83 -1.63
CA VAL A 304 -18.25 9.24 -2.98
C VAL A 304 -18.97 10.60 -2.95
N GLU A 305 -19.95 10.75 -2.06
CA GLU A 305 -20.69 12.01 -1.90
C GLU A 305 -19.77 13.16 -1.51
N TYR A 306 -18.85 12.92 -0.58
CA TYR A 306 -17.89 13.94 -0.16
C TYR A 306 -16.96 14.37 -1.30
N TYR A 307 -16.44 13.45 -2.09
CA TYR A 307 -15.58 13.81 -3.22
C TYR A 307 -16.35 14.52 -4.34
N LEU A 308 -17.58 14.10 -4.61
CA LEU A 308 -18.47 14.81 -5.54
C LEU A 308 -18.78 16.23 -5.05
N SER A 309 -19.02 16.43 -3.75
CA SER A 309 -19.27 17.76 -3.16
C SER A 309 -18.07 18.71 -3.29
N ARG A 310 -16.85 18.15 -3.41
CA ARG A 310 -15.62 18.91 -3.72
C ARG A 310 -15.44 19.22 -5.20
N GLY A 311 -16.36 18.81 -6.07
CA GLY A 311 -16.30 19.02 -7.51
C GLY A 311 -15.47 17.99 -8.28
N MET A 312 -15.06 16.89 -7.65
CA MET A 312 -14.32 15.82 -8.32
C MET A 312 -15.24 14.99 -9.22
N ASN A 313 -14.70 14.47 -10.32
CA ASN A 313 -15.43 13.57 -11.22
C ASN A 313 -15.28 12.11 -10.76
N ILE A 314 -16.40 11.40 -10.64
CA ILE A 314 -16.39 10.00 -10.19
C ILE A 314 -15.56 9.07 -11.10
N ASN A 315 -15.49 9.34 -12.39
CA ASN A 315 -14.68 8.56 -13.32
C ASN A 315 -13.17 8.71 -13.07
N ASP A 316 -12.77 9.79 -12.41
CA ASP A 316 -11.37 10.04 -12.08
C ASP A 316 -10.97 9.43 -10.73
N PHE A 317 -11.82 9.52 -9.71
CA PHE A 317 -11.51 9.01 -8.37
C PHE A 317 -12.04 7.59 -8.10
N GLY A 318 -13.11 7.16 -8.76
CA GLY A 318 -13.71 5.83 -8.53
C GLY A 318 -12.73 4.67 -8.60
N PRO A 319 -11.76 4.66 -9.56
CA PRO A 319 -10.73 3.62 -9.61
C PRO A 319 -9.81 3.55 -8.40
N ASN A 320 -9.73 4.60 -7.60
CA ASN A 320 -8.90 4.66 -6.39
C ASN A 320 -9.62 4.19 -5.11
N LEU A 321 -10.90 3.84 -5.20
CA LEU A 321 -11.68 3.29 -4.09
C LEU A 321 -11.70 1.76 -4.15
N SER A 322 -11.57 1.10 -3.00
CA SER A 322 -11.74 -0.33 -2.89
C SER A 322 -12.61 -0.70 -1.70
N PHE A 323 -13.37 -1.81 -1.83
CA PHE A 323 -14.16 -2.37 -0.74
C PHE A 323 -13.51 -3.66 -0.25
N PHE A 324 -13.53 -3.86 1.06
CA PHE A 324 -12.98 -5.04 1.70
C PHE A 324 -13.96 -5.59 2.74
N PHE A 325 -14.43 -6.82 2.53
CA PHE A 325 -15.37 -7.50 3.40
C PHE A 325 -14.71 -8.69 4.08
N SER A 326 -15.17 -9.01 5.31
CA SER A 326 -14.89 -10.29 5.94
C SER A 326 -15.98 -11.28 5.55
N ASN A 327 -15.58 -12.43 5.04
CA ASN A 327 -16.52 -13.51 4.70
C ASN A 327 -16.73 -14.48 5.87
N GLY A 328 -16.03 -14.28 7.00
CA GLY A 328 -16.09 -15.20 8.13
C GLY A 328 -15.31 -16.49 7.89
N ILE A 329 -15.43 -17.43 8.84
CA ILE A 329 -14.85 -18.76 8.75
C ILE A 329 -15.81 -19.71 8.02
N ASP A 330 -17.10 -19.49 8.21
CA ASP A 330 -18.17 -20.19 7.50
C ASP A 330 -18.70 -19.26 6.39
N PRO A 331 -18.54 -19.61 5.13
CA PRO A 331 -19.04 -18.84 4.01
C PRO A 331 -20.57 -18.80 3.92
#